data_ddf6ebdf2d27e310b6176cb3102f6cf8
#
_entry.id   ddf6ebdf2d27e310b6176cb3102f6cf8
#
_cell.length_a   1.000
_cell.length_b   1.000
_cell.length_c   1.000
_cell.angle_alpha   90.00
_cell.angle_beta   90.00
_cell.angle_gamma   90.00
#
_symmetry.space_group_name_H-M   'P 1'
#
loop_
_entity.id
_entity.type
_entity.pdbx_description
1 polymer ?
#
loop_
_entity_poly.entity_id
_entity_poly.type
_entity_poly.pdbx_seq_one_letter_code
_entity_poly.pdbx_strand_id
1 'polypeptide(L)'
;QKKVWYLMYQLEKYDPAPEGVQLRDRLCGLISRQFGVTAFPTQPFRFLSFSQGNALIEGLKSLAERKELEYLHSDRYRREREAAGK
;
A
#
# COMPACT_ATOMS: atom_id res chain seq x y z
N GLN A 1 -13.07 2.96 4.48
CA GLN A 1 -12.58 1.86 3.65
C GLN A 1 -12.13 2.32 2.26
N LYS A 2 -12.81 3.29 1.68
CA LYS A 2 -12.38 3.87 0.41
C LYS A 2 -10.97 4.47 0.53
N LYS A 3 -10.68 5.10 1.66
CA LYS A 3 -9.36 5.70 1.90
C LYS A 3 -8.27 4.64 1.97
N VAL A 4 -8.57 3.47 2.55
CA VAL A 4 -7.62 2.35 2.59
C VAL A 4 -7.27 1.91 1.18
N TRP A 5 -8.27 1.73 0.33
CA TRP A 5 -8.04 1.32 -1.06
C TRP A 5 -7.27 2.38 -1.85
N TYR A 6 -7.60 3.65 -1.63
CA TYR A 6 -6.86 4.75 -2.24
C TYR A 6 -5.38 4.69 -1.87
N LEU A 7 -5.08 4.48 -0.58
CA LEU A 7 -3.70 4.38 -0.12
C LEU A 7 -2.99 3.14 -0.69
N MET A 8 -3.72 2.03 -0.82
CA MET A 8 -3.16 0.83 -1.45
C MET A 8 -2.81 1.06 -2.92
N TYR A 9 -3.63 1.79 -3.66
CA TYR A 9 -3.32 2.15 -5.04
C TYR A 9 -2.11 3.07 -5.11
N GLN A 10 -1.98 4.02 -4.20
CA GLN A 10 -0.80 4.89 -4.13
C GLN A 10 0.45 4.09 -3.86
N LEU A 11 0.38 3.15 -2.93
CA LEU A 11 1.50 2.27 -2.60
C LEU A 11 1.90 1.43 -3.81
N GLU A 12 0.92 0.87 -4.51
CA GLU A 12 1.15 0.04 -5.70
C GLU A 12 1.84 0.84 -6.81
N LYS A 13 1.52 2.12 -6.92
CA LYS A 13 2.13 3.01 -7.91
C LYS A 13 3.63 3.15 -7.70
N TYR A 14 4.07 3.30 -6.44
CA TYR A 14 5.47 3.55 -6.12
C TYR A 14 6.25 2.29 -5.74
N ASP A 15 5.56 1.24 -5.34
CA ASP A 15 6.15 -0.04 -4.94
C ASP A 15 5.26 -1.18 -5.42
N PRO A 16 5.29 -1.49 -6.73
CA PRO A 16 4.41 -2.53 -7.27
C PRO A 16 4.64 -3.90 -6.63
N ALA A 17 3.54 -4.61 -6.39
CA ALA A 17 3.61 -5.98 -5.90
C ALA A 17 4.19 -6.90 -6.97
N PRO A 18 4.77 -8.04 -6.58
CA PRO A 18 5.22 -9.05 -7.54
C PRO A 18 4.09 -9.50 -8.46
N GLU A 19 4.44 -9.93 -9.66
CA GLU A 19 3.47 -10.43 -10.62
C GLU A 19 2.66 -11.58 -10.01
N GLY A 20 1.35 -11.56 -10.23
CA GLY A 20 0.43 -12.56 -9.69
C GLY A 20 -0.12 -12.25 -8.31
N VAL A 21 0.41 -11.25 -7.63
CA VAL A 21 -0.10 -10.83 -6.31
C VAL A 21 -1.14 -9.74 -6.50
N GLN A 22 -2.37 -10.01 -6.06
CA GLN A 22 -3.44 -9.04 -6.15
C GLN A 22 -3.38 -8.03 -5.02
N LEU A 23 -3.94 -6.84 -5.26
CA LEU A 23 -3.94 -5.75 -4.29
C LEU A 23 -4.60 -6.15 -2.96
N ARG A 24 -5.71 -6.89 -3.03
CA ARG A 24 -6.42 -7.36 -1.83
C ARG A 24 -5.59 -8.35 -1.02
N ASP A 25 -4.81 -9.20 -1.68
CA ASP A 25 -3.93 -10.15 -0.99
C ASP A 25 -2.81 -9.42 -0.27
N ARG A 26 -2.28 -8.39 -0.90
CA ARG A 26 -1.27 -7.53 -0.31
C ARG A 26 -1.81 -6.82 0.93
N LEU A 27 -3.04 -6.30 0.84
CA LEU A 27 -3.70 -5.66 1.97
C LEU A 27 -3.91 -6.62 3.14
N CYS A 28 -4.37 -7.83 2.86
CA CYS A 28 -4.57 -8.86 3.89
C CYS A 28 -3.27 -9.21 4.59
N GLY A 29 -2.17 -9.30 3.85
CA GLY A 29 -0.85 -9.54 4.43
C GLY A 29 -0.40 -8.42 5.34
N LEU A 30 -0.65 -7.18 4.96
CA LEU A 30 -0.33 -6.01 5.78
C LEU A 30 -1.15 -5.99 7.08
N ILE A 31 -2.44 -6.28 6.98
CA ILE A 31 -3.33 -6.33 8.16
C ILE A 31 -2.86 -7.43 9.12
N SER A 32 -2.59 -8.62 8.60
CA SER A 32 -2.14 -9.73 9.43
C SER A 32 -0.82 -9.41 10.12
N ARG A 33 0.09 -8.78 9.42
CA ARG A 33 1.41 -8.43 9.96
C ARG A 33 1.31 -7.34 11.01
N GLN A 34 0.46 -6.34 10.79
CA GLN A 34 0.35 -5.18 11.68
C GLN A 34 -0.44 -5.50 12.95
N PHE A 35 -1.52 -6.27 12.83
CA PHE A 35 -2.45 -6.50 13.95
C PHE A 35 -2.45 -7.94 14.47
N GLY A 36 -1.75 -8.85 13.79
CA GLY A 36 -1.73 -10.25 14.20
C GLY A 36 -3.06 -10.97 14.05
N VAL A 37 -3.95 -10.45 13.18
CA VAL A 37 -5.26 -11.06 12.93
C VAL A 37 -5.30 -11.63 11.53
N THR A 38 -6.14 -12.67 11.32
CA THR A 38 -6.34 -13.25 10.00
C THR A 38 -7.29 -12.37 9.21
N ALA A 39 -6.85 -11.92 8.03
CA ALA A 39 -7.69 -11.14 7.12
C ALA A 39 -8.00 -11.98 5.89
N PHE A 40 -9.25 -11.92 5.42
CA PHE A 40 -9.70 -12.65 4.24
C PHE A 40 -9.86 -11.70 3.05
N PRO A 41 -9.39 -12.08 1.85
CA PRO A 41 -9.48 -11.20 0.67
C PRO A 41 -10.90 -10.73 0.34
N THR A 42 -11.92 -11.54 0.66
CA THR A 42 -13.32 -11.18 0.42
C THR A 42 -13.86 -10.19 1.45
N GLN A 43 -13.30 -10.20 2.67
CA GLN A 43 -13.72 -9.30 3.75
C GLN A 43 -12.50 -8.90 4.57
N PRO A 44 -11.58 -8.08 4.01
CA PRO A 44 -10.31 -7.78 4.68
C PRO A 44 -10.47 -7.00 5.98
N PHE A 45 -11.59 -6.30 6.15
CA PHE A 45 -11.80 -5.45 7.34
C PHE A 45 -12.69 -6.09 8.41
N ARG A 46 -13.09 -7.34 8.20
CA ARG A 46 -14.09 -8.01 9.06
C ARG A 46 -13.71 -8.03 10.53
N PHE A 47 -12.44 -8.27 10.84
CA PHE A 47 -11.97 -8.43 12.21
C PHE A 47 -11.28 -7.17 12.77
N LEU A 48 -11.37 -6.05 12.05
CA LEU A 48 -10.78 -4.80 12.52
C LEU A 48 -11.78 -3.99 13.32
N SER A 49 -11.36 -3.52 14.51
CA SER A 49 -12.12 -2.53 15.26
C SER A 49 -11.97 -1.16 14.58
N PHE A 50 -12.77 -0.19 15.03
CA PHE A 50 -12.69 1.19 14.55
C PHE A 50 -11.28 1.76 14.76
N SER A 51 -10.71 1.55 15.96
CA SER A 51 -9.35 2.00 16.28
C SER A 51 -8.31 1.35 15.39
N GLN A 52 -8.44 0.04 15.14
CA GLN A 52 -7.51 -0.68 14.27
C GLN A 52 -7.64 -0.21 12.82
N GLY A 53 -8.85 0.09 12.37
CA GLY A 53 -9.06 0.66 11.04
C GLY A 53 -8.36 1.99 10.88
N ASN A 54 -8.45 2.88 11.87
CA ASN A 54 -7.75 4.15 11.86
C ASN A 54 -6.23 3.97 11.87
N ALA A 55 -5.74 3.04 12.70
CA ALA A 55 -4.31 2.72 12.77
C ALA A 55 -3.81 2.18 11.42
N LEU A 56 -4.62 1.37 10.74
CA LEU A 56 -4.29 0.86 9.41
C LEU A 56 -4.14 2.01 8.40
N ILE A 57 -5.08 2.96 8.42
CA ILE A 57 -5.02 4.13 7.52
C ILE A 57 -3.75 4.93 7.78
N GLU A 58 -3.41 5.20 9.03
CA GLU A 58 -2.20 5.94 9.38
C GLU A 58 -0.93 5.19 8.96
N GLY A 59 -0.91 3.88 9.19
CA GLY A 59 0.22 3.04 8.79
C GLY A 59 0.40 3.00 7.27
N LEU A 60 -0.69 2.86 6.53
CA LEU A 60 -0.64 2.87 5.06
C LEU A 60 -0.22 4.22 4.52
N LYS A 61 -0.70 5.30 5.14
CA LYS A 61 -0.32 6.66 4.73
C LYS A 61 1.18 6.87 4.90
N SER A 62 1.74 6.48 6.03
CA SER A 62 3.17 6.59 6.29
C SER A 62 3.98 5.72 5.33
N LEU A 63 3.52 4.51 5.08
CA LEU A 63 4.19 3.58 4.17
C LEU A 63 4.17 4.13 2.74
N ALA A 64 3.02 4.63 2.29
CA ALA A 64 2.89 5.20 0.95
C ALA A 64 3.80 6.41 0.76
N GLU A 65 3.88 7.29 1.76
CA GLU A 65 4.76 8.45 1.72
C GLU A 65 6.23 8.04 1.65
N ARG A 66 6.62 7.03 2.44
CA ARG A 66 7.98 6.53 2.42
C ARG A 66 8.34 5.90 1.07
N LYS A 67 7.42 5.13 0.47
CA LYS A 67 7.66 4.50 -0.83
C LYS A 67 7.70 5.54 -1.94
N GLU A 68 6.91 6.60 -1.83
CA GLU A 68 6.98 7.74 -2.76
C GLU A 68 8.36 8.40 -2.71
N LEU A 69 8.89 8.66 -1.51
CA LEU A 69 10.21 9.24 -1.34
C LEU A 69 11.30 8.33 -1.90
N GLU A 70 11.22 7.03 -1.64
CA GLU A 70 12.15 6.06 -2.20
C GLU A 70 12.12 6.09 -3.72
N TYR A 71 10.92 6.16 -4.31
CA TYR A 71 10.75 6.24 -5.76
C TYR A 71 11.38 7.51 -6.32
N LEU A 72 11.15 8.67 -5.68
CA LEU A 72 11.69 9.95 -6.15
C LEU A 72 13.21 10.00 -6.11
N HIS A 73 13.84 9.16 -5.29
CA HIS A 73 15.30 9.05 -5.21
C HIS A 73 15.84 7.82 -5.95
N SER A 74 14.99 7.11 -6.69
CA SER A 74 15.38 5.89 -7.40
C SER A 74 15.86 6.18 -8.82
N ASP A 75 16.61 5.24 -9.38
CA ASP A 75 17.04 5.30 -10.78
C ASP A 75 15.84 5.24 -11.73
N ARG A 76 14.78 4.53 -11.33
CA ARG A 76 13.54 4.44 -12.14
C ARG A 76 12.91 5.81 -12.34
N TYR A 77 12.82 6.60 -11.28
CA TYR A 77 12.27 7.96 -11.35
C TYR A 77 13.14 8.83 -12.27
N ARG A 78 14.45 8.74 -12.11
CA ARG A 78 15.39 9.52 -12.94
C ARG A 78 15.20 9.20 -14.41
N ARG A 79 15.11 7.91 -14.76
CA ARG A 79 14.92 7.49 -16.14
C ARG A 79 13.59 7.97 -16.71
N GLU A 80 12.51 7.84 -15.94
CA GLU A 80 11.18 8.29 -16.39
C GLU A 80 11.16 9.79 -16.59
N ARG A 81 11.80 10.54 -15.70
CA ARG A 81 11.87 11.99 -15.80
C ARG A 81 12.68 12.44 -17.02
N GLU A 82 13.80 11.80 -17.28
CA GLU A 82 14.63 12.11 -18.44
C GLU A 82 13.87 11.80 -19.73
N ALA A 83 13.16 10.68 -19.78
CA ALA A 83 12.35 10.33 -20.94
C ALA A 83 11.22 11.33 -21.15
N ALA A 84 10.57 11.78 -20.08
CA ALA A 84 9.49 12.76 -20.17
C ALA A 84 10.00 14.16 -20.51
N GLY A 85 11.23 14.47 -20.15
CA GLY A 85 11.84 15.77 -20.41
C GLY A 85 12.31 15.99 -21.82
N LYS A 86 12.25 14.95 -22.64
CA LYS A 86 12.61 15.04 -24.06
C LYS A 86 11.37 15.30 -24.89
#